data_cedbeb1f6c93887b3691107e0a8f86e9
#
_entry.id   cedbeb1f6c93887b3691107e0a8f86e9
#
_cell.length_a   1.000
_cell.length_b   1.000
_cell.length_c   1.000
_cell.angle_alpha   90.00
_cell.angle_beta   90.00
_cell.angle_gamma   90.00
#
_symmetry.space_group_name_H-M   'P 1'
#
loop_
_entity.id
_entity.type
_entity.pdbx_description
1 polymer ?
#
loop_
_entity_poly.entity_id
_entity_poly.type
_entity_poly.pdbx_seq_one_letter_code
_entity_poly.pdbx_strand_id
1 'polypeptide(L)'
;RQMCIRDRSEVATMEDYLRWMSNVVIDSQGGHIQPLFGIGLEKSLPESFVDNLPGYRGMGPVRVGNQAQEHFQHDVYGNVILGAAQAFHDHRLLHRAGAREFRALERVGEQAVRVFDQPDAGMWELRTRARIHTSSAIMSWAACDRLAKIAATLKLPDRADYWAGHAEGMRERILKESWNEERQAFAESFGGRDMDASVLLMAEVGIVDPKDPRFISTVDELERVLCDGPYMRRYEAPDDFGRPETAFNICAFWRIDALARIGRKKEARAIFEAMLAVRNPLGLLSEDTHPVTGEMWGNFPQTYSMVGIINGAMRLSARWDSVI
;
A
#
# COMPACT_ATOMS: atom_id res chain seq x y z
N ARG A 1 4.76 3.45 6.02
CA ARG A 1 5.66 4.59 6.35
C ARG A 1 5.41 5.13 7.75
N GLN A 2 4.16 5.42 8.12
CA GLN A 2 3.83 5.95 9.45
C GLN A 2 4.07 4.98 10.61
N MET A 3 3.81 3.68 10.43
CA MET A 3 4.09 2.70 11.48
C MET A 3 5.57 2.71 11.88
N CYS A 4 6.49 2.84 10.91
CA CYS A 4 7.93 2.89 11.20
C CYS A 4 8.34 4.14 11.97
N ILE A 5 7.77 5.31 11.63
CA ILE A 5 8.03 6.57 12.33
C ILE A 5 7.50 6.46 13.77
N ARG A 6 6.28 5.97 13.94
CA ARG A 6 5.64 5.75 15.24
C ARG A 6 6.49 4.86 16.16
N ASP A 7 6.92 3.73 15.64
CA ASP A 7 7.55 2.70 16.46
C ASP A 7 9.00 3.05 16.81
N ARG A 8 9.64 3.91 16.01
CA ARG A 8 10.95 4.48 16.32
C ARG A 8 10.91 5.71 17.23
N SER A 9 9.71 6.12 17.66
CA SER A 9 9.51 7.30 18.53
C SER A 9 9.97 8.63 17.89
N GLU A 10 10.07 8.71 16.57
CA GLU A 10 10.39 9.92 15.82
C GLU A 10 9.16 10.82 15.68
N VAL A 11 8.69 11.34 16.81
CA VAL A 11 7.45 12.11 16.91
C VAL A 11 7.50 13.38 16.06
N ALA A 12 8.63 14.07 16.03
CA ALA A 12 8.79 15.29 15.25
C ALA A 12 8.62 15.04 13.74
N THR A 13 9.25 14.00 13.19
CA THR A 13 9.12 13.61 11.80
C THR A 13 7.67 13.20 11.47
N MET A 14 6.99 12.57 12.43
CA MET A 14 5.57 12.21 12.27
C MET A 14 4.68 13.45 12.23
N GLU A 15 4.91 14.44 13.10
CA GLU A 15 4.17 15.70 13.11
C GLU A 15 4.38 16.52 11.84
N ASP A 16 5.61 16.58 11.33
CA ASP A 16 5.91 17.23 10.05
C ASP A 16 5.20 16.54 8.88
N TYR A 17 5.18 15.20 8.85
CA TYR A 17 4.42 14.45 7.85
C TYR A 17 2.91 14.70 7.95
N LEU A 18 2.34 14.69 9.15
CA LEU A 18 0.92 14.96 9.37
C LEU A 18 0.56 16.39 8.95
N ARG A 19 1.43 17.36 9.18
CA ARG A 19 1.26 18.75 8.73
C ARG A 19 1.27 18.83 7.20
N TRP A 20 2.24 18.18 6.57
CA TRP A 20 2.32 18.11 5.11
C TRP A 20 1.06 17.47 4.52
N MET A 21 0.60 16.34 5.07
CA MET A 21 -0.63 15.66 4.65
C MET A 21 -1.88 16.52 4.85
N SER A 22 -1.95 17.25 5.96
CA SER A 22 -3.05 18.19 6.24
C SER A 22 -3.15 19.27 5.17
N ASN A 23 -2.03 19.77 4.66
CA ASN A 23 -2.02 20.75 3.57
C ASN A 23 -2.56 20.14 2.27
N VAL A 24 -2.20 18.89 1.93
CA VAL A 24 -2.77 18.16 0.78
C VAL A 24 -4.29 18.05 0.90
N VAL A 25 -4.80 17.66 2.08
CA VAL A 25 -6.24 17.51 2.34
C VAL A 25 -6.98 18.84 2.23
N ILE A 26 -6.42 19.90 2.81
CA ILE A 26 -7.03 21.25 2.77
C ILE A 26 -7.07 21.76 1.33
N ASP A 27 -5.99 21.61 0.60
CA ASP A 27 -5.86 22.13 -0.76
C ASP A 27 -6.75 21.38 -1.78
N SER A 28 -7.07 20.13 -1.52
CA SER A 28 -8.00 19.34 -2.34
C SER A 28 -9.46 19.80 -2.23
N GLN A 29 -9.82 20.51 -1.15
CA GLN A 29 -11.18 20.95 -0.82
C GLN A 29 -12.26 19.84 -0.91
N GLY A 30 -11.85 18.57 -0.71
CA GLY A 30 -12.72 17.41 -0.86
C GLY A 30 -12.92 16.97 -2.31
N GLY A 31 -12.12 17.47 -3.25
CA GLY A 31 -12.08 17.04 -4.65
C GLY A 31 -11.04 15.94 -4.91
N HIS A 32 -10.57 15.91 -6.15
CA HIS A 32 -9.53 14.98 -6.56
C HIS A 32 -8.21 15.23 -5.82
N ILE A 33 -7.62 14.15 -5.33
CA ILE A 33 -6.26 14.14 -4.79
C ILE A 33 -5.40 13.32 -5.76
N GLN A 34 -4.39 13.96 -6.33
CA GLN A 34 -3.45 13.25 -7.21
C GLN A 34 -2.54 12.31 -6.41
N PRO A 35 -2.00 11.24 -7.04
CA PRO A 35 -1.27 10.19 -6.31
C PRO A 35 0.09 10.64 -5.78
N LEU A 36 0.67 11.69 -6.32
CA LEU A 36 1.98 12.20 -5.91
C LEU A 36 2.07 13.71 -5.99
N PHE A 37 2.96 14.27 -5.19
CA PHE A 37 3.26 15.70 -5.11
C PHE A 37 4.77 15.88 -5.00
N GLY A 38 5.28 17.02 -5.41
CA GLY A 38 6.62 17.46 -5.03
C GLY A 38 6.72 17.67 -3.52
N ILE A 39 7.93 17.75 -2.99
CA ILE A 39 8.19 17.96 -1.55
C ILE A 39 7.58 19.29 -1.07
N GLY A 40 7.63 20.32 -1.92
CA GLY A 40 7.03 21.64 -1.68
C GLY A 40 5.55 21.73 -2.05
N LEU A 41 4.86 20.59 -2.24
CA LEU A 41 3.45 20.49 -2.68
C LEU A 41 3.23 20.89 -4.14
N GLU A 42 4.26 20.85 -4.97
CA GLU A 42 4.12 21.06 -6.41
C GLU A 42 3.19 19.98 -6.99
N LYS A 43 2.17 20.43 -7.72
CA LYS A 43 1.19 19.57 -8.38
C LYS A 43 1.63 19.16 -9.79
N SER A 44 2.36 20.03 -10.48
CA SER A 44 2.84 19.77 -11.84
C SER A 44 4.23 19.17 -11.80
N LEU A 45 4.34 17.92 -12.21
CA LEU A 45 5.58 17.15 -12.24
C LEU A 45 5.79 16.52 -13.62
N PRO A 46 5.78 17.32 -14.72
CA PRO A 46 5.83 16.78 -16.07
C PRO A 46 7.09 15.96 -16.29
N GLU A 47 6.95 14.84 -16.99
CA GLU A 47 8.10 14.05 -17.38
C GLU A 47 8.93 14.79 -18.44
N SER A 48 10.25 14.75 -18.27
CA SER A 48 11.22 15.21 -19.25
C SER A 48 12.44 14.28 -19.28
N PHE A 49 13.16 14.30 -20.41
CA PHE A 49 14.36 13.49 -20.59
C PHE A 49 15.62 14.28 -20.23
N VAL A 50 16.61 13.58 -19.71
CA VAL A 50 17.94 14.10 -19.36
C VAL A 50 18.95 13.44 -20.30
N ASP A 51 19.11 14.02 -21.50
CA ASP A 51 19.84 13.43 -22.62
C ASP A 51 21.34 13.27 -22.36
N ASN A 52 21.92 14.02 -21.43
CA ASN A 52 23.34 13.95 -21.08
C ASN A 52 23.66 12.82 -20.06
N LEU A 53 22.68 12.05 -19.63
CA LEU A 53 22.87 10.91 -18.75
C LEU A 53 22.58 9.60 -19.50
N PRO A 54 23.54 8.65 -19.54
CA PRO A 54 23.35 7.40 -20.28
C PRO A 54 22.36 6.42 -19.62
N GLY A 55 21.95 6.71 -18.39
CA GLY A 55 21.14 5.80 -17.60
C GLY A 55 21.96 4.71 -16.92
N TYR A 56 21.31 3.99 -15.98
CA TYR A 56 21.91 2.84 -15.32
C TYR A 56 22.29 1.79 -16.37
N ARG A 57 23.57 1.39 -16.40
CA ARG A 57 24.13 0.45 -17.40
C ARG A 57 23.87 0.85 -18.86
N GLY A 58 23.75 2.12 -19.16
CA GLY A 58 23.46 2.59 -20.51
C GLY A 58 22.01 2.39 -20.95
N MET A 59 21.10 2.07 -20.04
CA MET A 59 19.67 1.88 -20.33
C MET A 59 18.92 3.22 -20.17
N GLY A 60 19.23 4.18 -21.04
CA GLY A 60 18.46 5.42 -21.15
C GLY A 60 17.11 5.23 -21.85
N PRO A 61 16.29 6.29 -21.91
CA PRO A 61 16.56 7.63 -21.40
C PRO A 61 16.40 7.75 -19.89
N VAL A 62 17.19 8.64 -19.26
CA VAL A 62 16.95 9.07 -17.89
C VAL A 62 15.78 10.07 -17.89
N ARG A 63 14.85 9.92 -16.95
CA ARG A 63 13.67 10.79 -16.82
C ARG A 63 13.68 11.52 -15.49
N VAL A 64 13.14 12.74 -15.49
CA VAL A 64 12.76 13.50 -14.29
C VAL A 64 11.28 13.83 -14.37
N GLY A 65 10.65 14.07 -13.21
CA GLY A 65 9.19 14.19 -13.16
C GLY A 65 8.51 12.82 -13.08
N ASN A 66 7.18 12.81 -13.10
CA ASN A 66 6.39 11.57 -13.09
C ASN A 66 5.01 11.80 -13.69
N GLN A 67 4.69 11.10 -14.78
CA GLN A 67 3.39 11.19 -15.45
C GLN A 67 2.23 10.72 -14.57
N ALA A 68 2.47 9.93 -13.53
CA ALA A 68 1.41 9.49 -12.62
C ALA A 68 0.67 10.67 -11.93
N GLN A 69 1.23 11.89 -11.94
CA GLN A 69 0.50 13.08 -11.52
C GLN A 69 -0.85 13.27 -12.25
N GLU A 70 -0.98 12.75 -13.46
CA GLU A 70 -2.18 12.86 -14.31
C GLU A 70 -3.15 11.68 -14.10
N HIS A 71 -2.75 10.66 -13.34
CA HIS A 71 -3.55 9.46 -13.14
C HIS A 71 -4.63 9.66 -12.07
N PHE A 72 -5.76 9.01 -12.29
CA PHE A 72 -6.72 8.75 -11.24
C PHE A 72 -6.33 7.43 -10.55
N GLN A 73 -5.97 7.52 -9.27
CA GLN A 73 -5.66 6.38 -8.42
C GLN A 73 -6.54 6.47 -7.18
N HIS A 74 -7.56 5.61 -7.10
CA HIS A 74 -8.60 5.71 -6.08
C HIS A 74 -8.15 5.21 -4.70
N ASP A 75 -7.02 4.51 -4.62
CA ASP A 75 -6.39 4.13 -3.36
C ASP A 75 -5.86 5.33 -2.55
N VAL A 76 -5.60 6.47 -3.20
CA VAL A 76 -5.07 7.68 -2.56
C VAL A 76 -5.91 8.14 -1.37
N TYR A 77 -7.24 8.07 -1.49
CA TYR A 77 -8.14 8.50 -0.41
C TYR A 77 -7.99 7.64 0.84
N GLY A 78 -7.86 6.33 0.65
CA GLY A 78 -7.57 5.40 1.74
C GLY A 78 -6.20 5.62 2.36
N ASN A 79 -5.17 5.81 1.52
CA ASN A 79 -3.81 6.07 1.97
C ASN A 79 -3.73 7.36 2.81
N VAL A 80 -4.42 8.44 2.41
CA VAL A 80 -4.49 9.70 3.16
C VAL A 80 -5.12 9.48 4.53
N ILE A 81 -6.26 8.79 4.60
CA ILE A 81 -6.98 8.58 5.86
C ILE A 81 -6.22 7.63 6.79
N LEU A 82 -5.68 6.50 6.27
CA LEU A 82 -4.82 5.60 7.03
C LEU A 82 -3.61 6.34 7.59
N GLY A 83 -3.01 7.18 6.74
CA GLY A 83 -1.90 8.03 7.09
C GLY A 83 -2.21 9.01 8.20
N ALA A 84 -3.35 9.67 8.15
CA ALA A 84 -3.79 10.66 9.13
C ALA A 84 -4.38 10.07 10.41
N ALA A 85 -4.86 8.81 10.38
CA ALA A 85 -5.55 8.18 11.51
C ALA A 85 -4.72 8.19 12.80
N GLN A 86 -3.39 8.07 12.67
CA GLN A 86 -2.48 8.09 13.81
C GLN A 86 -2.58 9.38 14.63
N ALA A 87 -2.90 10.52 13.98
CA ALA A 87 -3.05 11.81 14.65
C ALA A 87 -4.16 11.82 15.73
N PHE A 88 -5.12 10.91 15.64
CA PHE A 88 -6.23 10.81 16.58
C PHE A 88 -5.95 9.84 17.75
N HIS A 89 -5.02 8.91 17.55
CA HIS A 89 -4.78 7.83 18.50
C HIS A 89 -3.46 7.93 19.26
N ASP A 90 -2.45 8.62 18.71
CA ASP A 90 -1.14 8.70 19.33
C ASP A 90 -1.07 9.79 20.41
N HIS A 91 -0.96 9.37 21.67
CA HIS A 91 -0.88 10.27 22.82
C HIS A 91 0.46 10.96 22.99
N ARG A 92 1.48 10.61 22.19
CA ARG A 92 2.81 11.21 22.23
C ARG A 92 2.88 12.51 21.41
N LEU A 93 1.90 12.72 20.50
CA LEU A 93 1.84 13.92 19.68
C LEU A 93 1.54 15.16 20.52
N LEU A 94 2.26 16.25 20.26
CA LEU A 94 2.02 17.54 20.89
C LEU A 94 0.65 18.11 20.48
N HIS A 95 0.27 17.91 19.21
CA HIS A 95 -1.01 18.37 18.67
C HIS A 95 -1.82 17.18 18.16
N ARG A 96 -2.70 16.67 19.00
CA ARG A 96 -3.63 15.63 18.60
C ARG A 96 -4.73 16.22 17.72
N ALA A 97 -5.11 15.47 16.68
CA ALA A 97 -6.23 15.84 15.82
C ALA A 97 -7.57 15.70 16.57
N GLY A 98 -8.51 16.58 16.25
CA GLY A 98 -9.83 16.63 16.85
C GLY A 98 -10.95 16.67 15.81
N ALA A 99 -12.13 17.13 16.25
CA ALA A 99 -13.33 17.16 15.41
C ALA A 99 -13.19 18.02 14.14
N ARG A 100 -12.31 19.02 14.13
CA ARG A 100 -12.07 19.87 12.96
C ARG A 100 -11.34 19.10 11.87
N GLU A 101 -10.26 18.43 12.24
CA GLU A 101 -9.44 17.59 11.36
C GLU A 101 -10.25 16.39 10.87
N PHE A 102 -11.05 15.78 11.74
CA PHE A 102 -11.97 14.71 11.37
C PHE A 102 -12.94 15.14 10.25
N ARG A 103 -13.60 16.31 10.37
CA ARG A 103 -14.47 16.81 9.31
C ARG A 103 -13.75 17.06 7.97
N ALA A 104 -12.47 17.39 8.00
CA ALA A 104 -11.69 17.51 6.78
C ALA A 104 -11.44 16.13 6.15
N LEU A 105 -11.13 15.10 6.96
CA LEU A 105 -10.96 13.73 6.49
C LEU A 105 -12.28 13.10 6.01
N GLU A 106 -13.42 13.47 6.59
CA GLU A 106 -14.73 12.98 6.12
C GLU A 106 -14.96 13.35 4.64
N ARG A 107 -14.55 14.54 4.21
CA ARG A 107 -14.64 14.92 2.79
C ARG A 107 -13.79 14.03 1.87
N VAL A 108 -12.64 13.60 2.36
CA VAL A 108 -11.79 12.61 1.65
C VAL A 108 -12.47 11.24 1.62
N GLY A 109 -13.07 10.83 2.74
CA GLY A 109 -13.84 9.58 2.83
C GLY A 109 -15.05 9.54 1.91
N GLU A 110 -15.76 10.66 1.75
CA GLU A 110 -16.87 10.75 0.80
C GLU A 110 -16.42 10.60 -0.66
N GLN A 111 -15.21 11.02 -1.01
CA GLN A 111 -14.64 10.71 -2.33
C GLN A 111 -14.36 9.20 -2.45
N ALA A 112 -13.75 8.58 -1.43
CA ALA A 112 -13.55 7.14 -1.43
C ALA A 112 -14.87 6.37 -1.67
N VAL A 113 -15.97 6.79 -1.02
CA VAL A 113 -17.31 6.20 -1.23
C VAL A 113 -17.78 6.36 -2.68
N ARG A 114 -17.51 7.51 -3.31
CA ARG A 114 -17.96 7.77 -4.69
C ARG A 114 -17.21 6.96 -5.74
N VAL A 115 -15.95 6.62 -5.47
CA VAL A 115 -15.05 6.07 -6.50
C VAL A 115 -14.64 4.62 -6.28
N PHE A 116 -15.00 3.98 -5.15
CA PHE A 116 -14.50 2.65 -4.79
C PHE A 116 -14.81 1.57 -5.84
N ASP A 117 -15.83 1.78 -6.65
CA ASP A 117 -16.28 0.89 -7.72
C ASP A 117 -16.16 1.52 -9.12
N GLN A 118 -15.28 2.51 -9.26
CA GLN A 118 -14.97 3.14 -10.53
C GLN A 118 -13.60 2.66 -11.04
N PRO A 119 -13.43 2.55 -12.37
CA PRO A 119 -12.13 2.22 -12.94
C PRO A 119 -11.08 3.30 -12.65
N ASP A 120 -9.85 2.88 -12.36
CA ASP A 120 -8.70 3.74 -12.14
C ASP A 120 -7.41 3.12 -12.71
N ALA A 121 -6.29 3.83 -12.59
CA ALA A 121 -4.98 3.34 -13.02
C ALA A 121 -4.37 2.29 -12.07
N GLY A 122 -4.98 2.12 -10.88
CA GLY A 122 -4.46 1.26 -9.83
C GLY A 122 -3.14 1.74 -9.22
N MET A 123 -2.72 1.09 -8.16
CA MET A 123 -1.50 1.45 -7.42
C MET A 123 -0.19 1.26 -8.22
N TRP A 124 -0.26 0.52 -9.34
CA TRP A 124 0.89 0.26 -10.22
C TRP A 124 1.04 1.28 -11.35
N GLU A 125 0.22 2.33 -11.36
CA GLU A 125 0.31 3.44 -12.31
C GLU A 125 0.17 3.00 -13.78
N LEU A 126 -0.77 2.08 -14.05
CA LEU A 126 -0.99 1.57 -15.40
C LEU A 126 -1.45 2.70 -16.34
N ARG A 127 -0.73 2.91 -17.44
CA ARG A 127 -0.92 4.06 -18.34
C ARG A 127 -2.00 3.83 -19.40
N THR A 128 -2.17 2.58 -19.82
CA THR A 128 -3.06 2.23 -20.96
C THR A 128 -4.29 1.45 -20.54
N ARG A 129 -4.43 1.15 -19.25
CA ARG A 129 -5.47 0.27 -18.74
C ARG A 129 -6.06 0.80 -17.44
N ALA A 130 -7.40 0.94 -17.41
CA ALA A 130 -8.14 1.26 -16.22
C ALA A 130 -9.11 0.11 -15.88
N ARG A 131 -9.17 -0.29 -14.61
CA ARG A 131 -10.06 -1.33 -14.08
C ARG A 131 -10.57 -0.91 -12.71
N ILE A 132 -11.61 -1.59 -12.22
CA ILE A 132 -11.98 -1.48 -10.81
C ILE A 132 -11.01 -2.37 -10.04
N HIS A 133 -9.85 -1.81 -9.69
CA HIS A 133 -8.80 -2.55 -9.00
C HIS A 133 -9.22 -2.94 -7.59
N THR A 134 -9.02 -4.21 -7.23
CA THR A 134 -9.29 -4.72 -5.88
C THR A 134 -8.51 -3.94 -4.82
N SER A 135 -7.25 -3.59 -5.11
CA SER A 135 -6.42 -2.76 -4.22
C SER A 135 -7.02 -1.38 -3.95
N SER A 136 -7.50 -0.68 -4.98
CA SER A 136 -8.14 0.64 -4.84
C SER A 136 -9.45 0.56 -4.05
N ALA A 137 -10.24 -0.48 -4.30
CA ALA A 137 -11.47 -0.74 -3.55
C ALA A 137 -11.19 -1.07 -2.06
N ILE A 138 -10.17 -1.90 -1.77
CA ILE A 138 -9.72 -2.22 -0.41
C ILE A 138 -9.31 -0.95 0.34
N MET A 139 -8.58 -0.04 -0.30
CA MET A 139 -8.15 1.20 0.32
C MET A 139 -9.31 2.15 0.57
N SER A 140 -10.29 2.22 -0.34
CA SER A 140 -11.53 2.96 -0.14
C SER A 140 -12.35 2.41 1.03
N TRP A 141 -12.43 1.09 1.17
CA TRP A 141 -13.00 0.44 2.35
C TRP A 141 -12.25 0.83 3.63
N ALA A 142 -10.92 0.76 3.60
CA ALA A 142 -10.09 1.10 4.74
C ALA A 142 -10.28 2.56 5.19
N ALA A 143 -10.55 3.48 4.25
CA ALA A 143 -10.92 4.85 4.55
C ALA A 143 -12.16 4.91 5.45
N CYS A 144 -13.25 4.24 5.06
CA CYS A 144 -14.51 4.22 5.82
C CYS A 144 -14.35 3.53 7.17
N ASP A 145 -13.68 2.39 7.24
CA ASP A 145 -13.40 1.67 8.49
C ASP A 145 -12.60 2.53 9.48
N ARG A 146 -11.58 3.24 9.00
CA ARG A 146 -10.76 4.11 9.86
C ARG A 146 -11.53 5.35 10.30
N LEU A 147 -12.36 5.95 9.44
CA LEU A 147 -13.23 7.05 9.83
C LEU A 147 -14.24 6.63 10.89
N ALA A 148 -14.83 5.45 10.79
CA ALA A 148 -15.72 4.92 11.83
C ALA A 148 -14.98 4.80 13.18
N LYS A 149 -13.77 4.26 13.19
CA LYS A 149 -12.94 4.12 14.41
C LYS A 149 -12.51 5.47 14.99
N ILE A 150 -12.16 6.43 14.15
CA ILE A 150 -11.84 7.80 14.58
C ILE A 150 -13.07 8.47 15.19
N ALA A 151 -14.24 8.37 14.53
CA ALA A 151 -15.50 8.92 15.04
C ALA A 151 -15.86 8.34 16.42
N ALA A 152 -15.71 7.02 16.61
CA ALA A 152 -15.90 6.38 17.90
C ALA A 152 -14.93 6.92 18.97
N THR A 153 -13.66 7.12 18.64
CA THR A 153 -12.66 7.72 19.54
C THR A 153 -13.02 9.15 19.93
N LEU A 154 -13.58 9.92 18.98
CA LEU A 154 -14.06 11.29 19.21
C LEU A 154 -15.43 11.36 19.88
N LYS A 155 -16.06 10.22 20.20
CA LYS A 155 -17.40 10.12 20.79
C LYS A 155 -18.49 10.74 19.90
N LEU A 156 -18.42 10.48 18.61
CA LEU A 156 -19.38 10.89 17.59
C LEU A 156 -20.16 9.66 17.06
N PRO A 157 -21.12 9.11 17.82
CA PRO A 157 -21.75 7.82 17.51
C PRO A 157 -22.43 7.83 16.13
N ASP A 158 -23.22 8.86 15.81
CA ASP A 158 -23.93 8.95 14.53
C ASP A 158 -22.96 8.89 13.32
N ARG A 159 -21.76 9.51 13.48
CA ARG A 159 -20.73 9.47 12.43
C ARG A 159 -20.01 8.13 12.39
N ALA A 160 -19.82 7.49 13.54
CA ALA A 160 -19.26 6.15 13.61
C ALA A 160 -20.16 5.14 12.89
N ASP A 161 -21.47 5.18 13.13
CA ASP A 161 -22.45 4.30 12.48
C ASP A 161 -22.56 4.58 10.98
N TYR A 162 -22.54 5.84 10.57
CA TYR A 162 -22.53 6.25 9.16
C TYR A 162 -21.37 5.62 8.40
N TRP A 163 -20.15 5.78 8.90
CA TRP A 163 -18.95 5.26 8.25
C TRP A 163 -18.84 3.74 8.33
N ALA A 164 -19.28 3.14 9.43
CA ALA A 164 -19.35 1.68 9.58
C ALA A 164 -20.31 1.06 8.55
N GLY A 165 -21.46 1.68 8.30
CA GLY A 165 -22.42 1.25 7.28
C GLY A 165 -21.82 1.26 5.87
N HIS A 166 -21.08 2.32 5.50
CA HIS A 166 -20.36 2.36 4.23
C HIS A 166 -19.27 1.28 4.14
N ALA A 167 -18.50 1.10 5.22
CA ALA A 167 -17.46 0.07 5.25
C ALA A 167 -18.05 -1.33 5.07
N GLU A 168 -19.17 -1.67 5.72
CA GLU A 168 -19.77 -3.01 5.57
C GLU A 168 -20.30 -3.24 4.16
N GLY A 169 -21.03 -2.29 3.57
CA GLY A 169 -21.52 -2.43 2.21
C GLY A 169 -20.39 -2.56 1.18
N MET A 170 -19.29 -1.81 1.35
CA MET A 170 -18.10 -1.97 0.51
C MET A 170 -17.46 -3.34 0.71
N ARG A 171 -17.33 -3.79 1.96
CA ARG A 171 -16.71 -5.08 2.28
C ARG A 171 -17.44 -6.23 1.60
N GLU A 172 -18.76 -6.29 1.72
CA GLU A 172 -19.58 -7.32 1.09
C GLU A 172 -19.33 -7.35 -0.43
N ARG A 173 -19.36 -6.19 -1.06
CA ARG A 173 -19.18 -6.07 -2.51
C ARG A 173 -17.76 -6.41 -2.95
N ILE A 174 -16.74 -5.93 -2.27
CA ILE A 174 -15.33 -6.23 -2.59
C ILE A 174 -15.08 -7.73 -2.50
N LEU A 175 -15.51 -8.38 -1.40
CA LEU A 175 -15.28 -9.80 -1.19
C LEU A 175 -16.04 -10.68 -2.21
N LYS A 176 -17.16 -10.19 -2.73
CA LYS A 176 -17.93 -10.88 -3.77
C LYS A 176 -17.32 -10.67 -5.16
N GLU A 177 -17.10 -9.42 -5.55
CA GLU A 177 -16.72 -9.07 -6.92
C GLU A 177 -15.24 -9.36 -7.25
N SER A 178 -14.36 -9.41 -6.24
CA SER A 178 -12.94 -9.74 -6.43
C SER A 178 -12.66 -11.26 -6.34
N TRP A 179 -13.59 -12.06 -5.82
CA TRP A 179 -13.41 -13.50 -5.72
C TRP A 179 -13.54 -14.17 -7.09
N ASN A 180 -12.55 -14.94 -7.48
CA ASN A 180 -12.55 -15.74 -8.69
C ASN A 180 -12.68 -17.23 -8.36
N GLU A 181 -13.82 -17.83 -8.74
CA GLU A 181 -14.13 -19.24 -8.45
C GLU A 181 -13.23 -20.24 -9.19
N GLU A 182 -12.77 -19.90 -10.39
CA GLU A 182 -11.87 -20.77 -11.15
C GLU A 182 -10.48 -20.84 -10.50
N ARG A 183 -9.99 -19.69 -10.01
CA ARG A 183 -8.69 -19.58 -9.36
C ARG A 183 -8.75 -19.93 -7.87
N GLN A 184 -9.94 -19.94 -7.27
CA GLN A 184 -10.14 -20.04 -5.83
C GLN A 184 -9.30 -18.98 -5.07
N ALA A 185 -9.29 -17.75 -5.59
CA ALA A 185 -8.49 -16.64 -5.09
C ALA A 185 -9.14 -15.29 -5.35
N PHE A 186 -8.79 -14.30 -4.56
CA PHE A 186 -9.11 -12.91 -4.84
C PHE A 186 -8.22 -12.41 -5.99
N ALA A 187 -8.85 -11.87 -7.04
CA ALA A 187 -8.20 -11.37 -8.24
C ALA A 187 -7.85 -9.87 -8.14
N GLU A 188 -7.05 -9.38 -9.08
CA GLU A 188 -6.55 -8.01 -9.15
C GLU A 188 -7.64 -6.95 -9.34
N SER A 189 -8.79 -7.33 -9.90
CA SER A 189 -9.92 -6.44 -10.19
C SER A 189 -11.27 -7.15 -10.05
N PHE A 190 -12.34 -6.38 -9.97
CA PHE A 190 -13.69 -6.91 -9.93
C PHE A 190 -14.01 -7.69 -11.22
N GLY A 191 -14.48 -8.93 -11.05
CA GLY A 191 -14.69 -9.86 -12.15
C GLY A 191 -13.42 -10.29 -12.90
N GLY A 192 -12.24 -9.93 -12.36
CA GLY A 192 -10.95 -10.29 -12.94
C GLY A 192 -10.53 -11.74 -12.67
N ARG A 193 -9.38 -12.11 -13.25
CA ARG A 193 -8.79 -13.44 -13.05
C ARG A 193 -7.29 -13.42 -12.81
N ASP A 194 -6.64 -12.29 -13.10
CA ASP A 194 -5.19 -12.17 -12.97
C ASP A 194 -4.80 -12.00 -11.50
N MET A 195 -3.65 -12.53 -11.13
CA MET A 195 -3.12 -12.43 -9.78
C MET A 195 -2.27 -11.18 -9.61
N ASP A 196 -2.39 -10.54 -8.44
CA ASP A 196 -1.69 -9.31 -8.10
C ASP A 196 -1.30 -9.33 -6.61
N ALA A 197 -0.03 -9.04 -6.32
CA ALA A 197 0.49 -9.05 -4.96
C ALA A 197 -0.22 -8.08 -4.01
N SER A 198 -0.85 -7.03 -4.53
CA SER A 198 -1.56 -6.03 -3.71
C SER A 198 -2.76 -6.60 -2.94
N VAL A 199 -3.33 -7.72 -3.39
CA VAL A 199 -4.43 -8.37 -2.65
C VAL A 199 -3.98 -8.96 -1.30
N LEU A 200 -2.67 -9.16 -1.08
CA LEU A 200 -2.12 -9.53 0.22
C LEU A 200 -2.41 -8.48 1.29
N LEU A 201 -2.61 -7.22 0.90
CA LEU A 201 -2.96 -6.14 1.81
C LEU A 201 -4.34 -6.31 2.46
N MET A 202 -5.21 -7.18 1.95
CA MET A 202 -6.54 -7.44 2.52
C MET A 202 -6.48 -7.79 4.01
N ALA A 203 -5.55 -8.65 4.40
CA ALA A 203 -5.39 -9.03 5.80
C ALA A 203 -4.63 -7.96 6.62
N GLU A 204 -3.75 -7.17 5.98
CA GLU A 204 -3.05 -6.09 6.66
C GLU A 204 -3.99 -4.97 7.07
N VAL A 205 -4.84 -4.51 6.16
CA VAL A 205 -5.82 -3.46 6.46
C VAL A 205 -7.01 -3.96 7.27
N GLY A 206 -7.27 -5.28 7.26
CA GLY A 206 -8.26 -5.95 8.10
C GLY A 206 -9.63 -6.15 7.46
N ILE A 207 -9.74 -6.10 6.12
CA ILE A 207 -11.00 -6.39 5.41
C ILE A 207 -11.34 -7.89 5.45
N VAL A 208 -10.32 -8.75 5.54
CA VAL A 208 -10.48 -10.20 5.75
C VAL A 208 -9.78 -10.64 7.03
N ASP A 209 -10.32 -11.65 7.69
CA ASP A 209 -9.57 -12.36 8.73
C ASP A 209 -8.44 -13.15 8.07
N PRO A 210 -7.20 -13.10 8.59
CA PRO A 210 -6.11 -13.93 8.08
C PRO A 210 -6.41 -15.43 8.06
N LYS A 211 -7.36 -15.89 8.87
CA LYS A 211 -7.81 -17.28 8.93
C LYS A 211 -8.94 -17.61 7.97
N ASP A 212 -9.46 -16.64 7.22
CA ASP A 212 -10.47 -16.90 6.17
C ASP A 212 -9.86 -17.87 5.12
N PRO A 213 -10.49 -19.04 4.87
CA PRO A 213 -9.96 -20.00 3.91
C PRO A 213 -9.74 -19.42 2.51
N ARG A 214 -10.53 -18.42 2.11
CA ARG A 214 -10.38 -17.72 0.82
C ARG A 214 -9.08 -16.90 0.78
N PHE A 215 -8.72 -16.25 1.89
CA PHE A 215 -7.46 -15.52 1.96
C PHE A 215 -6.25 -16.47 1.96
N ILE A 216 -6.33 -17.58 2.68
CA ILE A 216 -5.29 -18.61 2.68
C ILE A 216 -5.09 -19.18 1.28
N SER A 217 -6.17 -19.54 0.59
CA SER A 217 -6.14 -20.03 -0.80
C SER A 217 -5.55 -18.95 -1.75
N THR A 218 -5.89 -17.68 -1.54
CA THR A 218 -5.32 -16.57 -2.31
C THR A 218 -3.81 -16.46 -2.13
N VAL A 219 -3.31 -16.60 -0.89
CA VAL A 219 -1.86 -16.58 -0.62
C VAL A 219 -1.17 -17.72 -1.36
N ASP A 220 -1.71 -18.94 -1.31
CA ASP A 220 -1.15 -20.09 -1.99
C ASP A 220 -1.12 -19.93 -3.52
N GLU A 221 -2.20 -19.37 -4.10
CA GLU A 221 -2.27 -19.12 -5.54
C GLU A 221 -1.31 -18.01 -5.97
N LEU A 222 -1.17 -16.94 -5.20
CA LEU A 222 -0.19 -15.88 -5.44
C LEU A 222 1.24 -16.41 -5.39
N GLU A 223 1.55 -17.28 -4.41
CA GLU A 223 2.87 -17.90 -4.33
C GLU A 223 3.17 -18.75 -5.57
N ARG A 224 2.18 -19.53 -6.02
CA ARG A 224 2.31 -20.39 -7.21
C ARG A 224 2.60 -19.60 -8.49
N VAL A 225 1.99 -18.41 -8.63
CA VAL A 225 2.01 -17.64 -9.89
C VAL A 225 3.09 -16.57 -9.90
N LEU A 226 3.30 -15.88 -8.78
CA LEU A 226 4.13 -14.67 -8.73
C LEU A 226 5.52 -14.91 -8.12
N CYS A 227 5.74 -16.03 -7.42
CA CYS A 227 6.97 -16.21 -6.69
C CYS A 227 8.04 -16.97 -7.48
N ASP A 228 9.29 -16.54 -7.27
CA ASP A 228 10.50 -17.26 -7.66
C ASP A 228 11.45 -17.25 -6.46
N GLY A 229 11.48 -18.38 -5.72
CA GLY A 229 12.17 -18.46 -4.44
C GLY A 229 11.66 -17.42 -3.42
N PRO A 230 12.54 -16.56 -2.87
CA PRO A 230 12.14 -15.53 -1.92
C PRO A 230 11.48 -14.30 -2.61
N TYR A 231 11.65 -14.16 -3.90
CA TYR A 231 11.22 -13.03 -4.67
C TYR A 231 9.77 -13.14 -5.11
N MET A 232 9.09 -12.01 -5.28
CA MET A 232 7.69 -11.96 -5.74
C MET A 232 7.51 -10.83 -6.75
N ARG A 233 6.93 -11.17 -7.91
CA ARG A 233 6.53 -10.19 -8.93
C ARG A 233 5.28 -9.44 -8.50
N ARG A 234 5.08 -8.25 -9.07
CA ARG A 234 3.93 -7.38 -8.78
C ARG A 234 2.61 -8.04 -9.20
N TYR A 235 2.55 -8.54 -10.43
CA TYR A 235 1.33 -9.08 -11.07
C TYR A 235 1.68 -10.09 -12.17
N GLU A 236 0.65 -10.85 -12.57
CA GLU A 236 0.73 -11.90 -13.57
C GLU A 236 0.63 -11.35 -15.00
N ALA A 237 -0.31 -10.40 -15.21
CA ALA A 237 -0.58 -9.86 -16.53
C ALA A 237 0.58 -8.98 -17.04
N PRO A 238 0.83 -8.93 -18.36
CA PRO A 238 1.76 -7.94 -18.92
C PRO A 238 1.22 -6.52 -18.71
N ASP A 239 2.13 -5.59 -18.42
CA ASP A 239 1.85 -4.15 -18.32
C ASP A 239 2.17 -3.42 -19.64
N ASP A 240 2.27 -2.08 -19.55
CA ASP A 240 2.58 -1.22 -20.68
C ASP A 240 3.99 -1.46 -21.26
N PHE A 241 4.86 -2.17 -20.54
CA PHE A 241 6.24 -2.49 -20.89
C PHE A 241 6.47 -4.00 -21.10
N GLY A 242 5.43 -4.82 -21.01
CA GLY A 242 5.49 -6.27 -21.09
C GLY A 242 5.35 -6.98 -19.75
N ARG A 243 5.80 -8.23 -19.67
CA ARG A 243 5.80 -8.96 -18.40
C ARG A 243 6.98 -8.51 -17.55
N PRO A 244 6.76 -8.24 -16.23
CA PRO A 244 7.86 -7.93 -15.32
C PRO A 244 8.91 -9.03 -15.30
N GLU A 245 10.16 -8.68 -15.63
CA GLU A 245 11.31 -9.60 -15.56
C GLU A 245 11.91 -9.63 -14.16
N THR A 246 11.74 -8.53 -13.42
CA THR A 246 12.24 -8.37 -12.06
C THR A 246 11.14 -8.55 -11.03
N ALA A 247 11.52 -8.86 -9.81
CA ALA A 247 10.64 -8.96 -8.66
C ALA A 247 10.66 -7.66 -7.86
N PHE A 248 9.50 -7.15 -7.50
CA PHE A 248 9.39 -5.94 -6.72
C PHE A 248 9.54 -6.25 -5.23
N ASN A 249 10.59 -5.73 -4.61
CA ASN A 249 11.00 -6.15 -3.26
C ASN A 249 9.90 -5.98 -2.19
N ILE A 250 9.07 -4.93 -2.27
CA ILE A 250 7.97 -4.76 -1.31
C ILE A 250 6.96 -5.91 -1.36
N CYS A 251 6.73 -6.52 -2.53
CA CYS A 251 5.79 -7.64 -2.67
C CYS A 251 6.27 -8.87 -1.86
N ALA A 252 7.59 -9.13 -1.83
CA ALA A 252 8.16 -10.15 -0.95
C ALA A 252 7.90 -9.84 0.53
N PHE A 253 7.95 -8.59 0.95
CA PHE A 253 7.64 -8.20 2.33
C PHE A 253 6.14 -8.28 2.65
N TRP A 254 5.24 -7.99 1.70
CA TRP A 254 3.81 -8.25 1.88
C TRP A 254 3.53 -9.76 2.01
N ARG A 255 4.21 -10.59 1.22
CA ARG A 255 4.16 -12.06 1.36
C ARG A 255 4.61 -12.50 2.76
N ILE A 256 5.72 -11.97 3.27
CA ILE A 256 6.22 -12.25 4.61
C ILE A 256 5.18 -11.92 5.68
N ASP A 257 4.54 -10.74 5.59
CA ASP A 257 3.49 -10.34 6.53
C ASP A 257 2.27 -11.27 6.44
N ALA A 258 1.80 -11.58 5.23
CA ALA A 258 0.67 -12.47 5.00
C ALA A 258 0.93 -13.88 5.54
N LEU A 259 2.09 -14.48 5.23
CA LEU A 259 2.50 -15.79 5.75
C LEU A 259 2.57 -15.81 7.27
N ALA A 260 3.12 -14.78 7.88
CA ALA A 260 3.17 -14.68 9.34
C ALA A 260 1.77 -14.58 9.96
N ARG A 261 0.83 -13.87 9.32
CA ARG A 261 -0.57 -13.72 9.76
C ARG A 261 -1.36 -15.02 9.65
N ILE A 262 -1.18 -15.80 8.59
CA ILE A 262 -1.84 -17.10 8.42
C ILE A 262 -1.17 -18.23 9.22
N GLY A 263 -0.11 -17.92 9.97
CA GLY A 263 0.56 -18.86 10.88
C GLY A 263 1.80 -19.55 10.31
N ARG A 264 2.16 -19.34 9.03
CA ARG A 264 3.36 -19.91 8.36
C ARG A 264 4.63 -19.13 8.72
N LYS A 265 4.87 -18.90 10.01
CA LYS A 265 5.94 -18.02 10.53
C LYS A 265 7.35 -18.51 10.20
N LYS A 266 7.57 -19.82 10.10
CA LYS A 266 8.89 -20.37 9.75
C LYS A 266 9.27 -20.03 8.31
N GLU A 267 8.32 -20.12 7.38
CA GLU A 267 8.50 -19.76 5.97
C GLU A 267 8.70 -18.26 5.83
N ALA A 268 7.83 -17.47 6.47
CA ALA A 268 7.97 -16.02 6.50
C ALA A 268 9.37 -15.59 6.96
N ARG A 269 9.91 -16.23 8.01
CA ARG A 269 11.26 -15.95 8.51
C ARG A 269 12.34 -16.33 7.51
N ALA A 270 12.24 -17.49 6.88
CA ALA A 270 13.23 -17.92 5.88
C ALA A 270 13.28 -16.95 4.68
N ILE A 271 12.12 -16.51 4.19
CA ILE A 271 12.04 -15.50 3.12
C ILE A 271 12.63 -14.17 3.60
N PHE A 272 12.28 -13.73 4.80
CA PHE A 272 12.82 -12.50 5.37
C PHE A 272 14.34 -12.50 5.48
N GLU A 273 14.92 -13.59 5.98
CA GLU A 273 16.37 -13.76 6.08
C GLU A 273 17.04 -13.76 4.69
N ALA A 274 16.43 -14.41 3.70
CA ALA A 274 16.89 -14.37 2.31
C ALA A 274 16.86 -12.92 1.74
N MET A 275 15.77 -12.16 1.98
CA MET A 275 15.70 -10.76 1.58
C MET A 275 16.71 -9.87 2.31
N LEU A 276 17.06 -10.18 3.54
CA LEU A 276 18.14 -9.49 4.25
C LEU A 276 19.51 -9.77 3.65
N ALA A 277 19.72 -10.98 3.11
CA ALA A 277 21.00 -11.39 2.54
C ALA A 277 21.34 -10.70 1.21
N VAL A 278 20.34 -10.22 0.46
CA VAL A 278 20.54 -9.55 -0.83
C VAL A 278 20.70 -8.01 -0.72
N ARG A 279 20.69 -7.46 0.50
CA ARG A 279 21.00 -6.05 0.71
C ARG A 279 22.44 -5.73 0.33
N ASN A 280 22.67 -4.48 -0.09
CA ASN A 280 24.04 -4.02 -0.29
C ASN A 280 24.82 -3.93 1.06
N PRO A 281 26.14 -3.68 1.04
CA PRO A 281 26.96 -3.55 2.26
C PRO A 281 26.48 -2.47 3.25
N LEU A 282 25.71 -1.49 2.79
CA LEU A 282 25.11 -0.45 3.64
C LEU A 282 23.75 -0.85 4.20
N GLY A 283 23.26 -2.07 3.91
CA GLY A 283 21.96 -2.57 4.38
C GLY A 283 20.77 -2.07 3.57
N LEU A 284 20.98 -1.53 2.37
CA LEU A 284 19.96 -0.92 1.52
C LEU A 284 19.49 -1.89 0.42
N LEU A 285 18.23 -1.72 0.01
CA LEU A 285 17.61 -2.40 -1.13
C LEU A 285 17.15 -1.41 -2.19
N SER A 286 17.12 -1.88 -3.43
CA SER A 286 16.46 -1.25 -4.57
C SER A 286 14.95 -1.45 -4.57
N GLU A 287 14.30 -0.90 -5.57
CA GLU A 287 12.90 -1.15 -5.89
C GLU A 287 12.67 -2.61 -6.29
N ASP A 288 13.41 -3.08 -7.27
CA ASP A 288 13.35 -4.43 -7.82
C ASP A 288 14.66 -5.20 -7.61
N THR A 289 14.55 -6.53 -7.65
CA THR A 289 15.69 -7.45 -7.72
C THR A 289 15.44 -8.46 -8.84
N HIS A 290 16.45 -8.71 -9.65
CA HIS A 290 16.37 -9.77 -10.67
C HIS A 290 16.52 -11.15 -9.99
N PRO A 291 15.52 -12.05 -10.10
CA PRO A 291 15.48 -13.26 -9.28
C PRO A 291 16.61 -14.25 -9.56
N VAL A 292 17.16 -14.26 -10.78
CA VAL A 292 18.24 -15.19 -11.17
C VAL A 292 19.63 -14.61 -10.86
N THR A 293 19.86 -13.33 -11.13
CA THR A 293 21.20 -12.72 -10.99
C THR A 293 21.41 -12.05 -9.64
N GLY A 294 20.35 -11.79 -8.88
CA GLY A 294 20.39 -11.01 -7.63
C GLY A 294 20.68 -9.51 -7.86
N GLU A 295 20.62 -9.05 -9.09
CA GLU A 295 20.95 -7.69 -9.46
C GLU A 295 19.86 -6.73 -9.05
N MET A 296 20.25 -5.56 -8.51
CA MET A 296 19.35 -4.51 -8.06
C MET A 296 18.92 -3.62 -9.23
N TRP A 297 17.63 -3.39 -9.38
CA TRP A 297 17.02 -2.58 -10.44
C TRP A 297 16.02 -1.57 -9.88
N GLY A 298 15.68 -0.57 -10.71
CA GLY A 298 14.76 0.49 -10.37
C GLY A 298 15.36 1.54 -9.42
N ASN A 299 14.52 2.24 -8.69
CA ASN A 299 14.96 3.29 -7.77
C ASN A 299 15.80 2.72 -6.62
N PHE A 300 16.88 3.44 -6.28
CA PHE A 300 17.79 3.05 -5.22
C PHE A 300 18.28 4.26 -4.40
N PRO A 301 18.26 4.19 -3.05
CA PRO A 301 17.55 3.21 -2.24
C PRO A 301 16.04 3.41 -2.29
N GLN A 302 15.27 2.32 -2.27
CA GLN A 302 13.81 2.39 -2.32
C GLN A 302 13.20 2.40 -0.93
N THR A 303 12.41 3.43 -0.63
CA THR A 303 11.77 3.60 0.69
C THR A 303 10.82 2.46 1.03
N TYR A 304 10.02 1.96 0.09
CA TYR A 304 9.10 0.84 0.32
C TYR A 304 9.85 -0.42 0.74
N SER A 305 10.95 -0.73 0.07
CA SER A 305 11.78 -1.89 0.41
C SER A 305 12.36 -1.78 1.82
N MET A 306 12.80 -0.57 2.21
CA MET A 306 13.33 -0.31 3.55
C MET A 306 12.23 -0.40 4.63
N VAL A 307 11.02 0.10 4.34
CA VAL A 307 9.86 -0.05 5.21
C VAL A 307 9.46 -1.52 5.35
N GLY A 308 9.55 -2.29 4.26
CA GLY A 308 9.31 -3.72 4.26
C GLY A 308 10.23 -4.47 5.22
N ILE A 309 11.54 -4.12 5.25
CA ILE A 309 12.49 -4.69 6.23
C ILE A 309 12.02 -4.43 7.67
N ILE A 310 11.63 -3.19 7.97
CA ILE A 310 11.22 -2.81 9.33
C ILE A 310 9.94 -3.55 9.73
N ASN A 311 8.92 -3.54 8.86
CA ASN A 311 7.64 -4.20 9.13
C ASN A 311 7.81 -5.72 9.27
N GLY A 312 8.61 -6.34 8.40
CA GLY A 312 8.93 -7.75 8.46
C GLY A 312 9.64 -8.13 9.76
N ALA A 313 10.65 -7.34 10.17
CA ALA A 313 11.35 -7.55 11.44
C ALA A 313 10.39 -7.46 12.63
N MET A 314 9.52 -6.43 12.66
CA MET A 314 8.52 -6.26 13.73
C MET A 314 7.51 -7.41 13.76
N ARG A 315 7.01 -7.83 12.61
CA ARG A 315 6.04 -8.93 12.48
C ARG A 315 6.60 -10.27 12.98
N LEU A 316 7.89 -10.52 12.72
CA LEU A 316 8.55 -11.78 13.02
C LEU A 316 9.26 -11.79 14.38
N SER A 317 9.40 -10.63 15.04
CA SER A 317 10.00 -10.53 16.36
C SER A 317 9.07 -11.15 17.42
N ALA A 318 9.67 -11.85 18.36
CA ALA A 318 8.96 -12.25 19.57
C ALA A 318 8.64 -11.01 20.40
N ARG A 319 7.50 -11.04 21.08
CA ARG A 319 7.21 -9.98 22.06
C ARG A 319 8.22 -10.08 23.20
N TRP A 320 8.75 -8.94 23.63
CA TRP A 320 9.73 -8.89 24.71
C TRP A 320 9.25 -9.60 26.00
N ASP A 321 7.97 -9.45 26.29
CA ASP A 321 7.32 -10.10 27.45
C ASP A 321 7.10 -11.61 27.29
N SER A 322 7.35 -12.17 26.12
CA SER A 322 7.30 -13.63 25.87
C SER A 322 8.68 -14.32 25.92
N VAL A 323 9.75 -13.54 26.16
CA VAL A 323 11.14 -14.03 26.17
C VAL A 323 11.69 -14.11 27.62
N ILE A 324 10.98 -13.56 28.60
CA ILE A 324 11.32 -13.59 30.02
C ILE A 324 10.43 -14.69 30.69
#